data_59cb74df8c3f70bd43e2bf6d0162c9b7
#
_entry.id   59cb74df8c3f70bd43e2bf6d0162c9b7
#
_cell.length_a   1.000
_cell.length_b   1.000
_cell.length_c   1.000
_cell.angle_alpha   90.00
_cell.angle_beta   90.00
_cell.angle_gamma   90.00
#
_symmetry.space_group_name_H-M   'P 1'
#
loop_
_entity.id
_entity.type
_entity.pdbx_description
1 polymer ?
#
loop_
_entity_poly.entity_id
_entity_poly.type
_entity_poly.pdbx_seq_one_letter_code
_entity_poly.pdbx_strand_id
1 'polypeptide(L)'
;MATVGCGCHTPVDHQGPIRGLEYGGGEVLKGPWGEATSANITPDASGIGYYDEALFLQVMHTGFVNARKLSSIMPFGEFTNLTDDDLKAVFAYLRTVPPVKHRVDNSLPPTYCKLCRRKHGAGDQN
;
A
#
# COMPACT_ATOMS: atom_id res chain seq x y z
N MET A 1 5.42 8.10 12.31
CA MET A 1 4.33 7.69 11.39
C MET A 1 4.61 6.35 10.72
N ALA A 2 5.86 6.08 10.36
CA ALA A 2 6.26 4.75 9.89
C ALA A 2 5.98 3.63 10.90
N THR A 3 5.82 3.98 12.16
CA THR A 3 5.55 3.02 13.24
C THR A 3 4.19 2.35 13.17
N VAL A 4 3.27 2.86 12.34
CA VAL A 4 1.94 2.27 12.17
C VAL A 4 1.85 1.31 10.98
N GLY A 5 2.97 0.73 10.56
CA GLY A 5 2.97 -0.32 9.54
C GLY A 5 3.08 0.16 8.11
N CYS A 6 3.29 1.44 7.89
CA CYS A 6 3.40 1.98 6.52
C CYS A 6 4.72 1.59 5.83
N GLY A 7 5.71 1.10 6.58
CA GLY A 7 7.02 0.72 6.03
C GLY A 7 6.95 -0.38 4.98
N CYS A 8 6.00 -1.29 5.07
CA CYS A 8 5.82 -2.35 4.07
C CYS A 8 5.43 -1.82 2.69
N HIS A 9 4.98 -0.57 2.62
CA HIS A 9 4.57 0.06 1.37
C HIS A 9 5.70 0.81 0.66
N THR A 10 6.93 0.75 1.18
CA THR A 10 8.11 1.28 0.49
C THR A 10 8.98 0.10 0.07
N PRO A 11 9.16 -0.13 -1.24
CA PRO A 11 9.97 -1.27 -1.69
C PRO A 11 11.44 -1.04 -1.35
N VAL A 12 12.13 -2.13 -1.03
CA VAL A 12 13.55 -2.10 -0.68
C VAL A 12 14.35 -2.98 -1.61
N ASP A 13 15.59 -2.61 -1.82
CA ASP A 13 16.59 -3.46 -2.47
C ASP A 13 17.74 -3.73 -1.47
N HIS A 14 18.83 -4.33 -1.95
CA HIS A 14 19.98 -4.64 -1.08
C HIS A 14 20.70 -3.41 -0.53
N GLN A 15 20.37 -2.21 -1.01
CA GLN A 15 20.92 -0.93 -0.52
C GLN A 15 19.94 -0.20 0.40
N GLY A 16 18.74 -0.74 0.59
CA GLY A 16 17.70 -0.13 1.43
C GLY A 16 16.50 0.34 0.62
N PRO A 17 15.70 1.27 1.16
CA PRO A 17 14.51 1.77 0.47
C PRO A 17 14.84 2.38 -0.88
N ILE A 18 14.06 2.04 -1.90
CA ILE A 18 14.24 2.56 -3.25
C ILE A 18 13.79 4.02 -3.28
N ARG A 19 14.72 4.92 -3.59
CA ARG A 19 14.42 6.36 -3.66
C ARG A 19 13.40 6.66 -4.74
N GLY A 20 12.46 7.53 -4.42
CA GLY A 20 11.41 7.94 -5.33
C GLY A 20 10.18 7.03 -5.28
N LEU A 21 10.24 5.92 -4.55
CA LEU A 21 9.12 4.99 -4.40
C LEU A 21 8.60 4.92 -2.96
N GLU A 22 8.89 5.92 -2.14
CA GLU A 22 8.44 5.97 -0.74
C GLU A 22 6.92 5.91 -0.69
N TYR A 23 6.39 4.91 0.02
CA TYR A 23 4.97 4.58 0.14
C TYR A 23 4.29 4.22 -1.20
N GLY A 24 5.09 4.02 -2.26
CA GLY A 24 4.59 3.71 -3.60
C GLY A 24 4.22 2.25 -3.82
N GLY A 25 4.42 1.40 -2.84
CA GLY A 25 4.16 -0.04 -2.95
C GLY A 25 5.22 -0.78 -3.75
N GLY A 26 4.99 -2.07 -3.96
CA GLY A 26 5.88 -2.90 -4.77
C GLY A 26 6.71 -3.91 -3.98
N GLU A 27 6.64 -3.90 -2.66
CA GLU A 27 7.31 -4.90 -1.85
C GLU A 27 6.50 -6.20 -1.89
N VAL A 28 7.15 -7.30 -2.28
CA VAL A 28 6.50 -8.61 -2.34
C VAL A 28 6.58 -9.27 -0.97
N LEU A 29 5.41 -9.55 -0.40
CA LEU A 29 5.27 -10.14 0.92
C LEU A 29 4.74 -11.55 0.79
N LYS A 30 5.35 -12.49 1.52
CA LYS A 30 4.99 -13.90 1.50
C LYS A 30 4.58 -14.37 2.88
N GLY A 31 3.59 -15.26 2.94
CA GLY A 31 3.13 -15.83 4.19
C GLY A 31 2.37 -17.12 3.96
N PRO A 32 1.84 -17.77 5.02
CA PRO A 32 1.09 -19.01 4.89
C PRO A 32 -0.18 -18.87 4.03
N TRP A 33 -0.67 -17.67 3.86
CA TRP A 33 -1.84 -17.36 3.04
C TRP A 33 -1.48 -17.01 1.58
N GLY A 34 -0.21 -17.16 1.19
CA GLY A 34 0.28 -16.90 -0.16
C GLY A 34 1.18 -15.67 -0.26
N GLU A 35 1.14 -15.03 -1.41
CA GLU A 35 1.99 -13.90 -1.76
C GLU A 35 1.13 -12.71 -2.15
N ALA A 36 1.51 -11.51 -1.70
CA ALA A 36 0.87 -10.27 -2.12
C ALA A 36 1.93 -9.18 -2.24
N THR A 37 1.71 -8.24 -3.14
CA THR A 37 2.58 -7.08 -3.30
C THR A 37 1.94 -5.89 -2.60
N SER A 38 2.72 -5.14 -1.83
CA SER A 38 2.21 -3.98 -1.12
C SER A 38 1.68 -2.93 -2.09
N ALA A 39 0.56 -2.31 -1.74
CA ALA A 39 -0.10 -1.33 -2.57
C ALA A 39 0.58 0.03 -2.49
N ASN A 40 0.38 0.84 -3.54
CA ASN A 40 0.73 2.25 -3.53
C ASN A 40 -0.26 3.00 -2.63
N ILE A 41 0.23 3.62 -1.58
CA ILE A 41 -0.58 4.40 -0.64
C ILE A 41 -0.28 5.90 -0.70
N THR A 42 0.37 6.35 -1.78
CA THR A 42 0.57 7.77 -2.04
C THR A 42 -0.71 8.40 -2.61
N PRO A 43 -0.81 9.75 -2.60
CA PRO A 43 -1.98 10.43 -3.16
C PRO A 43 -2.03 10.48 -4.68
N ASP A 44 -1.18 9.75 -5.37
CA ASP A 44 -1.26 9.62 -6.82
C ASP A 44 -2.51 8.84 -7.24
N ALA A 45 -2.99 9.06 -8.47
CA ALA A 45 -4.14 8.33 -9.01
C ALA A 45 -3.92 6.82 -9.06
N SER A 46 -2.68 6.36 -9.18
CA SER A 46 -2.33 4.94 -9.12
C SER A 46 -2.30 4.38 -7.70
N GLY A 47 -2.36 5.25 -6.69
CA GLY A 47 -2.39 4.89 -5.27
C GLY A 47 -3.77 5.13 -4.66
N ILE A 48 -3.78 5.84 -3.53
CA ILE A 48 -5.02 6.14 -2.80
C ILE A 48 -5.55 7.55 -3.06
N GLY A 49 -5.18 8.15 -4.20
CA GLY A 49 -5.65 9.49 -4.56
C GLY A 49 -7.16 9.62 -4.61
N TYR A 50 -7.88 8.52 -4.88
CA TYR A 50 -9.34 8.50 -4.91
C TYR A 50 -9.99 8.30 -3.53
N TYR A 51 -9.21 8.04 -2.48
CA TYR A 51 -9.73 7.87 -1.13
C TYR A 51 -10.16 9.20 -0.55
N ASP A 52 -11.27 9.19 0.17
CA ASP A 52 -11.58 10.22 1.16
C ASP A 52 -11.35 9.66 2.58
N GLU A 53 -11.51 10.50 3.58
CA GLU A 53 -11.31 10.10 4.97
C GLU A 53 -12.24 8.96 5.38
N ALA A 54 -13.50 9.01 4.97
CA ALA A 54 -14.49 7.99 5.29
C ALA A 54 -14.10 6.63 4.70
N LEU A 55 -13.66 6.60 3.45
CA LEU A 55 -13.21 5.37 2.81
C LEU A 55 -11.95 4.82 3.49
N PHE A 56 -11.02 5.69 3.84
CA PHE A 56 -9.80 5.25 4.54
C PHE A 56 -10.15 4.58 5.88
N LEU A 57 -11.02 5.19 6.67
CA LEU A 57 -11.47 4.60 7.94
C LEU A 57 -12.16 3.26 7.73
N GLN A 58 -13.03 3.16 6.74
CA GLN A 58 -13.70 1.91 6.40
C GLN A 58 -12.68 0.82 6.07
N VAL A 59 -11.70 1.11 5.22
CA VAL A 59 -10.66 0.16 4.82
C VAL A 59 -9.88 -0.33 6.03
N MET A 60 -9.48 0.58 6.90
CA MET A 60 -8.67 0.23 8.07
C MET A 60 -9.46 -0.57 9.10
N HIS A 61 -10.77 -0.36 9.21
CA HIS A 61 -11.61 -1.10 10.14
C HIS A 61 -12.08 -2.45 9.60
N THR A 62 -12.30 -2.56 8.29
CA THR A 62 -12.94 -3.73 7.69
C THR A 62 -12.04 -4.59 6.83
N GLY A 63 -10.93 -4.04 6.33
CA GLY A 63 -10.10 -4.72 5.35
C GLY A 63 -10.69 -4.76 3.94
N PHE A 64 -11.75 -3.99 3.69
CA PHE A 64 -12.41 -3.95 2.38
C PHE A 64 -12.31 -2.55 1.78
N VAL A 65 -11.94 -2.50 0.49
CA VAL A 65 -12.07 -1.30 -0.34
C VAL A 65 -13.36 -1.48 -1.14
N ASN A 66 -14.45 -0.89 -0.67
CA ASN A 66 -15.79 -1.15 -1.18
C ASN A 66 -16.10 -2.66 -1.11
N ALA A 67 -16.27 -3.35 -2.23
CA ALA A 67 -16.53 -4.79 -2.27
C ALA A 67 -15.27 -5.65 -2.33
N ARG A 68 -14.09 -5.05 -2.51
CA ARG A 68 -12.82 -5.77 -2.68
C ARG A 68 -12.13 -6.00 -1.34
N LYS A 69 -11.92 -7.27 -0.99
CA LYS A 69 -11.18 -7.63 0.22
C LYS A 69 -9.68 -7.50 -0.01
N LEU A 70 -9.00 -6.84 0.91
CA LEU A 70 -7.55 -6.76 0.91
C LEU A 70 -6.92 -8.01 1.53
N SER A 71 -5.64 -8.22 1.23
CA SER A 71 -4.89 -9.37 1.75
C SER A 71 -4.77 -9.32 3.28
N SER A 72 -4.87 -10.49 3.91
CA SER A 72 -4.67 -10.65 5.35
C SER A 72 -3.22 -10.42 5.79
N ILE A 73 -2.29 -10.25 4.83
CA ILE A 73 -0.90 -9.86 5.14
C ILE A 73 -0.88 -8.48 5.81
N MET A 74 -1.77 -7.58 5.39
CA MET A 74 -1.93 -6.31 6.08
C MET A 74 -2.54 -6.55 7.46
N PRO A 75 -1.90 -6.09 8.55
CA PRO A 75 -2.28 -6.48 9.91
C PRO A 75 -3.49 -5.68 10.43
N PHE A 76 -4.64 -5.87 9.82
CA PHE A 76 -5.87 -5.14 10.21
C PHE A 76 -6.23 -5.33 11.67
N GLY A 77 -5.95 -6.51 12.25
CA GLY A 77 -6.21 -6.76 13.67
C GLY A 77 -5.46 -5.83 14.61
N GLU A 78 -4.27 -5.37 14.21
CA GLU A 78 -3.50 -4.41 14.99
C GLU A 78 -4.07 -3.00 14.88
N PHE A 79 -4.68 -2.68 13.74
CA PHE A 79 -5.25 -1.35 13.51
C PHE A 79 -6.54 -1.12 14.29
N THR A 80 -7.20 -2.16 14.78
CA THR A 80 -8.39 -2.02 15.63
C THR A 80 -8.08 -1.36 16.97
N ASN A 81 -6.81 -1.34 17.37
CA ASN A 81 -6.36 -0.66 18.58
C ASN A 81 -6.14 0.85 18.39
N LEU A 82 -6.18 1.32 17.15
CA LEU A 82 -6.06 2.74 16.84
C LEU A 82 -7.43 3.40 16.88
N THR A 83 -7.50 4.61 17.44
CA THR A 83 -8.72 5.40 17.41
C THR A 83 -8.99 5.94 16.02
N ASP A 84 -10.21 6.39 15.77
CA ASP A 84 -10.54 7.08 14.52
C ASP A 84 -9.67 8.33 14.34
N ASP A 85 -9.38 9.06 15.41
CA ASP A 85 -8.51 10.24 15.36
C ASP A 85 -7.08 9.85 14.96
N ASP A 86 -6.56 8.73 15.46
CA ASP A 86 -5.26 8.21 15.04
C ASP A 86 -5.25 7.89 13.54
N LEU A 87 -6.28 7.20 13.07
CA LEU A 87 -6.40 6.82 11.66
C LEU A 87 -6.56 8.04 10.75
N LYS A 88 -7.32 9.05 11.20
CA LYS A 88 -7.43 10.33 10.48
C LYS A 88 -6.09 11.03 10.36
N ALA A 89 -5.29 10.99 11.42
CA ALA A 89 -3.94 11.56 11.41
C ALA A 89 -3.02 10.82 10.43
N VAL A 90 -3.11 9.49 10.36
CA VAL A 90 -2.37 8.69 9.39
C VAL A 90 -2.77 9.08 7.96
N PHE A 91 -4.07 9.17 7.71
CA PHE A 91 -4.57 9.56 6.39
C PHE A 91 -4.12 10.97 5.99
N ALA A 92 -4.21 11.92 6.91
CA ALA A 92 -3.75 13.29 6.68
C ALA A 92 -2.26 13.32 6.31
N TYR A 93 -1.43 12.51 7.00
CA TYR A 93 -0.02 12.39 6.66
C TYR A 93 0.18 11.81 5.26
N LEU A 94 -0.50 10.73 4.92
CA LEU A 94 -0.36 10.09 3.61
C LEU A 94 -0.78 11.01 2.46
N ARG A 95 -1.67 11.96 2.71
CA ARG A 95 -2.03 12.97 1.71
C ARG A 95 -0.94 14.00 1.47
N THR A 96 0.04 14.09 2.35
CA THR A 96 1.16 15.05 2.22
C THR A 96 2.41 14.45 1.63
N VAL A 97 2.52 13.12 1.56
CA VAL A 97 3.70 12.48 0.98
C VAL A 97 3.73 12.71 -0.53
N PRO A 98 4.93 12.77 -1.14
CA PRO A 98 5.03 12.95 -2.58
C PRO A 98 4.27 11.86 -3.34
N PRO A 99 3.42 12.22 -4.32
CA PRO A 99 2.73 11.23 -5.12
C PRO A 99 3.72 10.42 -5.96
N VAL A 100 3.51 9.10 -6.02
CA VAL A 100 4.34 8.18 -6.79
C VAL A 100 3.45 7.49 -7.81
N LYS A 101 3.76 7.68 -9.10
CA LYS A 101 3.05 6.98 -10.17
C LYS A 101 3.62 5.57 -10.27
N HIS A 102 2.94 4.62 -9.62
CA HIS A 102 3.35 3.23 -9.56
C HIS A 102 2.11 2.37 -9.38
N ARG A 103 1.76 1.61 -10.41
CA ARG A 103 0.57 0.76 -10.36
C ARG A 103 0.93 -0.62 -9.85
N VAL A 104 0.21 -1.05 -8.83
CA VAL A 104 0.28 -2.39 -8.27
C VAL A 104 -1.14 -2.93 -8.19
N ASP A 105 -1.39 -4.06 -8.85
CA ASP A 105 -2.72 -4.67 -8.89
C ASP A 105 -2.60 -6.17 -8.67
N ASN A 106 -2.88 -6.62 -7.45
CA ASN A 106 -2.77 -8.03 -7.09
C ASN A 106 -3.82 -8.93 -7.77
N SER A 107 -4.79 -8.37 -8.47
CA SER A 107 -5.77 -9.13 -9.24
C SER A 107 -5.26 -9.54 -10.62
N LEU A 108 -4.13 -8.99 -11.06
CA LEU A 108 -3.53 -9.28 -12.36
C LEU A 108 -2.32 -10.21 -12.22
N PRO A 109 -2.01 -10.99 -13.29
CA PRO A 109 -0.81 -11.82 -13.29
C PRO A 109 0.46 -10.99 -13.09
N PRO A 110 1.46 -11.50 -12.38
CA PRO A 110 2.72 -10.78 -12.18
C PRO A 110 3.47 -10.55 -13.49
N THR A 111 3.86 -9.30 -13.71
CA THR A 111 4.72 -8.88 -14.82
C THR A 111 5.85 -8.02 -14.29
N TYR A 112 6.94 -7.93 -15.04
CA TYR A 112 8.12 -7.20 -14.58
C TYR A 112 7.85 -5.69 -14.53
N CYS A 113 8.18 -5.09 -13.39
CA CYS A 113 8.09 -3.65 -13.18
C CYS A 113 9.50 -3.03 -13.21
N LYS A 114 9.71 -2.10 -14.14
CA LYS A 114 11.00 -1.41 -14.26
C LYS A 114 11.28 -0.42 -13.13
N LEU A 115 10.25 0.01 -12.40
CA LEU A 115 10.39 0.99 -11.31
C LEU A 115 10.91 0.33 -10.04
N CYS A 116 10.22 -0.70 -9.55
CA CYS A 116 10.65 -1.41 -8.34
C CYS A 116 11.55 -2.62 -8.65
N ARG A 117 11.72 -2.97 -9.91
CA ARG A 117 12.57 -4.07 -10.40
C ARG A 117 12.14 -5.43 -9.88
N ARG A 118 10.83 -5.61 -9.73
CA ARG A 118 10.21 -6.86 -9.28
C ARG A 118 9.03 -7.20 -10.17
N LYS A 119 8.57 -8.45 -10.07
CA LYS A 119 7.36 -8.89 -10.75
C LYS A 119 6.17 -8.76 -9.82
N HIS A 120 5.16 -8.05 -10.26
CA HIS A 120 3.88 -7.95 -9.56
C HIS A 120 2.76 -7.65 -10.57
N GLY A 121 1.51 -7.75 -10.14
CA GLY A 121 0.39 -7.41 -11.00
C GLY A 121 0.49 -5.97 -11.49
N ALA A 122 0.23 -5.76 -12.78
CA ALA A 122 0.37 -4.49 -13.47
C ALA A 122 1.82 -3.96 -13.55
N GLY A 123 2.83 -4.79 -13.31
CA GLY A 123 4.23 -4.34 -13.37
C GLY A 123 4.59 -3.73 -14.72
N ASP A 124 4.13 -4.32 -15.81
CA ASP A 124 4.38 -3.86 -17.18
C ASP A 124 3.67 -2.54 -17.54
N GLN A 125 2.80 -2.06 -16.67
CA GLN A 125 2.08 -0.79 -16.87
C GLN A 125 2.83 0.42 -16.28
N ASN A 126 4.01 0.19 -15.73
CA ASN A 126 4.81 1.25 -15.10
C ASN A 126 5.94 1.78 -15.96
#